data_187ee25791e8e41e0e271e318d3f4f4a
#
_entry.id   187ee25791e8e41e0e271e318d3f4f4a
#
_cell.length_a   1.000
_cell.length_b   1.000
_cell.length_c   1.000
_cell.angle_alpha   90.00
_cell.angle_beta   90.00
_cell.angle_gamma   90.00
#
_symmetry.space_group_name_H-M   'P 1'
#
loop_
_entity.id
_entity.type
_entity.pdbx_description
1 polymer ?
#
loop_
_entity_poly.entity_id
_entity_poly.type
_entity_poly.pdbx_seq_one_letter_code
_entity_poly.pdbx_strand_id
1 'polypeptide(L)'
;MTITEKFQNKRCVFSIECFPPKQTTQMDKMKATLQAMRALNPDFISVTFGAGGSAGGVSTVEVADYIQHEVGVPALAHLICMGNDQTSAARILDELEQAGVRDVLALRGDRTPTRPESPDFKHASDLTAFIKWKKPSMATSRSGR
;
A
#
# COMPACT_ATOMS: atom_id res chain seq x y z
N MET A 1 -5.28 15.09 8.16
CA MET A 1 -6.56 14.60 7.57
C MET A 1 -6.32 13.23 6.94
N THR A 2 -7.02 12.23 7.41
CA THR A 2 -6.95 10.87 6.86
C THR A 2 -7.56 10.81 5.46
N ILE A 3 -7.25 9.76 4.70
CA ILE A 3 -7.86 9.57 3.37
C ILE A 3 -9.38 9.45 3.50
N THR A 4 -9.88 8.76 4.54
CA THR A 4 -11.32 8.67 4.82
C THR A 4 -11.98 10.03 5.04
N GLU A 5 -11.34 10.90 5.84
CA GLU A 5 -11.84 12.26 6.07
C GLU A 5 -11.86 13.10 4.79
N LYS A 6 -10.90 12.89 3.89
CA LYS A 6 -10.90 13.57 2.57
C LYS A 6 -12.14 13.20 1.75
N PHE A 7 -12.51 11.93 1.72
CA PHE A 7 -13.73 11.48 1.03
C PHE A 7 -15.01 12.03 1.65
N GLN A 8 -15.02 12.26 2.96
CA GLN A 8 -16.18 12.84 3.66
C GLN A 8 -16.31 14.34 3.44
N ASN A 9 -15.19 15.06 3.34
CA ASN A 9 -15.17 16.52 3.36
C ASN A 9 -15.01 17.16 1.98
N LYS A 10 -14.68 16.39 0.95
CA LYS A 10 -14.47 16.90 -0.41
C LYS A 10 -15.50 16.33 -1.39
N ARG A 11 -15.98 17.18 -2.28
CA ARG A 11 -16.84 16.77 -3.40
C ARG A 11 -16.10 15.90 -4.42
N CYS A 12 -14.82 16.15 -4.60
CA CYS A 12 -13.95 15.41 -5.51
C CYS A 12 -12.61 15.13 -4.83
N VAL A 13 -12.21 13.87 -4.83
CA VAL A 13 -10.90 13.41 -4.35
C VAL A 13 -10.09 12.97 -5.56
N PHE A 14 -8.90 13.54 -5.73
CA PHE A 14 -7.98 13.22 -6.82
C PHE A 14 -6.80 12.42 -6.27
N SER A 15 -6.57 11.26 -6.82
CA SER A 15 -5.46 10.38 -6.44
C SER A 15 -4.65 9.91 -7.65
N ILE A 16 -3.42 9.53 -7.37
CA ILE A 16 -2.50 8.93 -8.35
C ILE A 16 -2.14 7.54 -7.81
N GLU A 17 -2.02 6.58 -8.71
CA GLU A 17 -1.54 5.24 -8.37
C GLU A 17 -0.18 5.01 -9.01
N CYS A 18 0.74 4.40 -8.26
CA CYS A 18 2.06 4.05 -8.74
C CYS A 18 2.41 2.58 -8.40
N PHE A 19 3.38 2.06 -9.11
CA PHE A 19 3.87 0.69 -8.97
C PHE A 19 5.29 0.70 -8.42
N PRO A 20 5.61 -0.10 -7.39
CA PRO A 20 6.99 -0.24 -6.96
C PRO A 20 7.88 -0.71 -8.11
N PRO A 21 9.08 -0.13 -8.27
CA PRO A 21 10.00 -0.57 -9.31
C PRO A 21 10.38 -2.05 -9.16
N LYS A 22 10.47 -2.75 -10.28
CA LYS A 22 10.90 -4.16 -10.29
C LYS A 22 12.38 -4.33 -9.95
N GLN A 23 13.17 -3.27 -10.10
CA GLN A 23 14.60 -3.24 -9.82
C GLN A 23 14.92 -2.04 -8.94
N THR A 24 15.79 -2.23 -7.96
CA THR A 24 16.24 -1.17 -7.04
C THR A 24 16.94 -0.02 -7.77
N THR A 25 17.62 -0.31 -8.90
CA THR A 25 18.26 0.69 -9.75
C THR A 25 17.29 1.70 -10.38
N GLN A 26 16.00 1.40 -10.41
CA GLN A 26 14.96 2.29 -10.96
C GLN A 26 14.33 3.21 -9.90
N MET A 27 14.75 3.08 -8.63
CA MET A 27 14.14 3.85 -7.53
C MET A 27 14.39 5.35 -7.67
N ASP A 28 15.56 5.78 -8.12
CA ASP A 28 15.85 7.20 -8.30
C ASP A 28 14.96 7.86 -9.37
N LYS A 29 14.69 7.15 -10.46
CA LYS A 29 13.76 7.62 -11.49
C LYS A 29 12.34 7.72 -10.93
N MET A 30 11.92 6.75 -10.13
CA MET A 30 10.61 6.79 -9.48
C MET A 30 10.49 7.96 -8.52
N LYS A 31 11.50 8.20 -7.69
CA LYS A 31 11.55 9.34 -6.77
C LYS A 31 11.38 10.66 -7.52
N ALA A 32 12.10 10.86 -8.62
CA ALA A 32 11.97 12.06 -9.46
C ALA A 32 10.54 12.21 -10.03
N THR A 33 9.94 11.12 -10.48
CA THR A 33 8.56 11.10 -10.99
C THR A 33 7.56 11.49 -9.88
N LEU A 34 7.68 10.91 -8.70
CA LEU A 34 6.81 11.19 -7.56
C LEU A 34 6.91 12.66 -7.10
N GLN A 35 8.11 13.22 -7.09
CA GLN A 35 8.31 14.65 -6.80
C GLN A 35 7.64 15.54 -7.84
N ALA A 36 7.72 15.19 -9.12
CA ALA A 36 7.01 15.91 -10.19
C ALA A 36 5.48 15.80 -10.03
N MET A 37 4.97 14.64 -9.64
CA MET A 37 3.54 14.43 -9.41
C MET A 37 2.97 15.24 -8.26
N ARG A 38 3.79 15.65 -7.30
CA ARG A 38 3.38 16.56 -6.22
C ARG A 38 2.76 17.86 -6.75
N ALA A 39 3.27 18.37 -7.87
CA ALA A 39 2.78 19.60 -8.49
C ALA A 39 1.32 19.51 -8.95
N LEU A 40 0.79 18.30 -9.15
CA LEU A 40 -0.61 18.05 -9.47
C LEU A 40 -1.54 18.12 -8.25
N ASN A 41 -0.95 18.28 -7.05
CA ASN A 41 -1.65 18.40 -5.77
C ASN A 41 -2.65 17.25 -5.51
N PRO A 42 -2.22 15.97 -5.60
CA PRO A 42 -3.10 14.85 -5.33
C PRO A 42 -3.49 14.80 -3.85
N ASP A 43 -4.68 14.29 -3.57
CA ASP A 43 -5.16 14.10 -2.20
C ASP A 43 -4.44 12.95 -1.49
N PHE A 44 -4.08 11.92 -2.25
CA PHE A 44 -3.22 10.82 -1.81
C PHE A 44 -2.59 10.13 -3.02
N ILE A 45 -1.55 9.35 -2.75
CA ILE A 45 -0.91 8.49 -3.76
C ILE A 45 -1.00 7.05 -3.26
N SER A 46 -1.58 6.17 -4.07
CA SER A 46 -1.61 4.74 -3.77
C SER A 46 -0.44 4.00 -4.38
N VAL A 47 0.01 2.97 -3.67
CA VAL A 47 1.14 2.13 -4.09
C VAL A 47 0.67 0.68 -4.20
N THR A 48 0.78 0.09 -5.38
CA THR A 48 0.42 -1.30 -5.60
C THR A 48 1.36 -2.25 -4.83
N PHE A 49 0.92 -3.49 -4.62
CA PHE A 49 1.69 -4.43 -3.82
C PHE A 49 2.95 -4.91 -4.55
N GLY A 50 4.09 -4.71 -3.88
CA GLY A 50 5.39 -5.27 -4.25
C GLY A 50 6.08 -5.81 -3.00
N ALA A 51 6.52 -7.07 -3.04
CA ALA A 51 7.10 -7.74 -1.87
C ALA A 51 8.52 -7.24 -1.54
N GLY A 52 9.24 -6.70 -2.52
CA GLY A 52 10.65 -6.30 -2.34
C GLY A 52 11.56 -7.48 -2.02
N GLY A 53 12.69 -7.20 -1.42
CA GLY A 53 13.57 -8.21 -0.83
C GLY A 53 14.24 -9.15 -1.82
N SER A 54 14.14 -10.45 -1.60
CA SER A 54 14.83 -11.50 -2.38
C SER A 54 14.48 -11.52 -3.87
N ALA A 55 13.37 -10.90 -4.27
CA ALA A 55 13.02 -10.75 -5.68
C ALA A 55 13.76 -9.57 -6.37
N GLY A 56 14.61 -8.83 -5.64
CA GLY A 56 15.41 -7.72 -6.18
C GLY A 56 14.63 -6.45 -6.50
N GLY A 57 13.34 -6.41 -6.17
CA GLY A 57 12.48 -5.25 -6.38
C GLY A 57 12.38 -4.34 -5.15
N VAL A 58 11.73 -3.21 -5.33
CA VAL A 58 11.40 -2.27 -4.25
C VAL A 58 10.07 -2.68 -3.61
N SER A 59 9.98 -2.61 -2.29
CA SER A 59 8.74 -2.94 -1.58
C SER A 59 7.72 -1.80 -1.63
N THR A 60 6.45 -2.16 -1.45
CA THR A 60 5.38 -1.17 -1.24
C THR A 60 5.67 -0.26 -0.06
N VAL A 61 6.23 -0.82 1.02
CA VAL A 61 6.59 -0.05 2.23
C VAL A 61 7.60 1.05 1.92
N GLU A 62 8.68 0.74 1.18
CA GLU A 62 9.72 1.72 0.82
C GLU A 62 9.14 2.88 -0.01
N VAL A 63 8.27 2.56 -0.97
CA VAL A 63 7.66 3.60 -1.82
C VAL A 63 6.65 4.43 -1.02
N ALA A 64 5.83 3.79 -0.20
CA ALA A 64 4.85 4.47 0.65
C ALA A 64 5.50 5.38 1.68
N ASP A 65 6.61 4.93 2.30
CA ASP A 65 7.42 5.74 3.20
C ASP A 65 7.96 7.00 2.51
N TYR A 66 8.53 6.83 1.33
CA TYR A 66 9.03 7.96 0.53
C TYR A 66 7.92 8.96 0.17
N ILE A 67 6.75 8.48 -0.24
CA ILE A 67 5.59 9.33 -0.55
C ILE A 67 5.15 10.10 0.68
N GLN A 68 5.02 9.43 1.82
CA GLN A 68 4.54 10.02 3.06
C GLN A 68 5.48 11.11 3.59
N HIS A 69 6.78 10.86 3.59
CA HIS A 69 7.76 11.71 4.27
C HIS A 69 8.53 12.64 3.36
N GLU A 70 8.87 12.23 2.14
CA GLU A 70 9.70 13.02 1.23
C GLU A 70 8.84 13.79 0.20
N VAL A 71 7.80 13.17 -0.33
CA VAL A 71 6.85 13.85 -1.22
C VAL A 71 5.86 14.70 -0.40
N GLY A 72 5.54 14.26 0.82
CA GLY A 72 4.63 14.98 1.72
C GLY A 72 3.16 14.87 1.33
N VAL A 73 2.79 13.77 0.69
CA VAL A 73 1.40 13.42 0.30
C VAL A 73 1.00 12.17 1.06
N PRO A 74 -0.24 12.05 1.57
CA PRO A 74 -0.69 10.82 2.20
C PRO A 74 -0.51 9.60 1.29
N ALA A 75 0.08 8.53 1.82
CA ALA A 75 0.30 7.28 1.10
C ALA A 75 -0.78 6.25 1.46
N LEU A 76 -1.31 5.54 0.45
CA LEU A 76 -2.21 4.40 0.60
C LEU A 76 -1.49 3.14 0.12
N ALA A 77 -1.12 2.26 1.05
CA ALA A 77 -0.41 1.03 0.72
C ALA A 77 -1.39 -0.09 0.35
N HIS A 78 -1.19 -0.74 -0.80
CA HIS A 78 -1.92 -1.96 -1.12
C HIS A 78 -1.31 -3.16 -0.39
N LEU A 79 -2.16 -4.00 0.17
CA LEU A 79 -1.80 -5.31 0.73
C LEU A 79 -2.73 -6.37 0.14
N ILE A 80 -2.16 -7.46 -0.36
CA ILE A 80 -2.92 -8.51 -1.06
C ILE A 80 -2.94 -9.82 -0.27
N CYS A 81 -3.98 -10.62 -0.47
CA CYS A 81 -4.08 -11.98 0.09
C CYS A 81 -3.11 -12.94 -0.59
N MET A 82 -3.06 -12.92 -1.92
CA MET A 82 -2.24 -13.85 -2.71
C MET A 82 -0.77 -13.71 -2.36
N GLY A 83 -0.12 -14.85 -2.06
CA GLY A 83 1.28 -14.90 -1.65
C GLY A 83 1.56 -14.45 -0.22
N ASN A 84 0.55 -14.09 0.56
CA ASN A 84 0.67 -13.71 1.97
C ASN A 84 -0.10 -14.65 2.89
N ASP A 85 0.44 -14.83 4.07
CA ASP A 85 -0.21 -15.46 5.23
C ASP A 85 -0.29 -14.47 6.40
N GLN A 86 -0.79 -14.91 7.54
CA GLN A 86 -0.86 -14.06 8.74
C GLN A 86 0.52 -13.54 9.17
N THR A 87 1.56 -14.34 9.04
CA THR A 87 2.92 -13.97 9.44
C THR A 87 3.49 -12.88 8.55
N SER A 88 3.43 -13.06 7.23
CA SER A 88 3.95 -12.05 6.28
C SER A 88 3.10 -10.77 6.30
N ALA A 89 1.79 -10.89 6.40
CA ALA A 89 0.91 -9.73 6.52
C ALA A 89 1.18 -8.94 7.80
N ALA A 90 1.36 -9.61 8.94
CA ALA A 90 1.71 -8.95 10.20
C ALA A 90 3.03 -8.18 10.09
N ARG A 91 4.05 -8.79 9.49
CA ARG A 91 5.35 -8.13 9.29
C ARG A 91 5.23 -6.88 8.43
N ILE A 92 4.51 -6.95 7.31
CA ILE A 92 4.29 -5.80 6.42
C ILE A 92 3.54 -4.69 7.15
N LEU A 93 2.52 -5.04 7.95
CA LEU A 93 1.78 -4.06 8.74
C LEU A 93 2.65 -3.40 9.82
N ASP A 94 3.55 -4.15 10.45
CA ASP A 94 4.51 -3.59 11.40
C ASP A 94 5.49 -2.61 10.71
N GLU A 95 5.99 -2.97 9.54
CA GLU A 95 6.86 -2.10 8.73
C GLU A 95 6.13 -0.81 8.29
N LEU A 96 4.88 -0.91 7.82
CA LEU A 96 4.06 0.25 7.47
C LEU A 96 3.80 1.17 8.68
N GLU A 97 3.51 0.59 9.83
CA GLU A 97 3.30 1.36 11.06
C GLU A 97 4.56 2.10 11.49
N GLN A 98 5.74 1.44 11.43
CA GLN A 98 7.03 2.07 11.70
C GLN A 98 7.35 3.21 10.73
N ALA A 99 6.96 3.04 9.47
CA ALA A 99 7.05 4.09 8.44
C ALA A 99 5.98 5.19 8.59
N GLY A 100 5.09 5.11 9.57
CA GLY A 100 4.01 6.10 9.77
C GLY A 100 2.89 6.04 8.72
N VAL A 101 2.88 5.01 7.87
CA VAL A 101 1.84 4.78 6.86
C VAL A 101 0.70 4.01 7.50
N ARG A 102 -0.48 4.64 7.59
CA ARG A 102 -1.62 4.09 8.32
C ARG A 102 -2.82 3.72 7.46
N ASP A 103 -2.81 4.14 6.20
CA ASP A 103 -3.89 3.86 5.26
C ASP A 103 -3.52 2.63 4.40
N VAL A 104 -4.34 1.58 4.48
CA VAL A 104 -4.10 0.31 3.79
C VAL A 104 -5.32 -0.08 2.97
N LEU A 105 -5.11 -0.41 1.69
CA LEU A 105 -6.12 -0.99 0.82
C LEU A 105 -5.93 -2.52 0.76
N ALA A 106 -6.85 -3.23 1.37
CA ALA A 106 -6.87 -4.70 1.33
C ALA A 106 -7.49 -5.20 0.02
N LEU A 107 -6.76 -6.04 -0.71
CA LEU A 107 -7.15 -6.63 -1.98
C LEU A 107 -6.94 -8.15 -1.94
N ARG A 108 -7.69 -8.89 -2.75
CA ARG A 108 -7.40 -10.31 -2.93
C ARG A 108 -6.09 -10.51 -3.68
N GLY A 109 -5.89 -9.74 -4.73
CA GLY A 109 -4.81 -9.93 -5.68
C GLY A 109 -5.09 -11.06 -6.67
N ASP A 110 -4.20 -11.23 -7.64
CA ASP A 110 -4.26 -12.28 -8.64
C ASP A 110 -3.29 -13.40 -8.32
N ARG A 111 -3.74 -14.64 -8.56
CA ARG A 111 -2.90 -15.82 -8.44
C ARG A 111 -1.85 -15.82 -9.55
N THR A 112 -0.61 -15.98 -9.17
CA THR A 112 0.52 -16.16 -10.10
C THR A 112 1.42 -17.30 -9.59
N PRO A 113 2.37 -17.80 -10.40
CA PRO A 113 3.32 -18.83 -9.93
C PRO A 113 4.10 -18.40 -8.68
N THR A 114 4.37 -17.11 -8.51
CA THR A 114 5.11 -16.55 -7.36
C THR A 114 4.18 -16.05 -6.25
N ARG A 115 2.88 -16.02 -6.49
CA ARG A 115 1.84 -15.55 -5.54
C ARG A 115 0.71 -16.58 -5.48
N PRO A 116 0.91 -17.69 -4.74
CA PRO A 116 -0.10 -18.72 -4.57
C PRO A 116 -1.27 -18.22 -3.72
N GLU A 117 -2.33 -19.00 -3.68
CA GLU A 117 -3.45 -18.73 -2.77
C GLU A 117 -2.97 -18.70 -1.31
N SER A 118 -3.53 -17.76 -0.55
CA SER A 118 -3.25 -17.65 0.87
C SER A 118 -3.89 -18.80 1.64
N PRO A 119 -3.20 -19.41 2.60
CA PRO A 119 -3.81 -20.37 3.52
C PRO A 119 -4.76 -19.68 4.51
N ASP A 120 -4.61 -18.39 4.75
CA ASP A 120 -5.32 -17.64 5.80
C ASP A 120 -6.35 -16.65 5.26
N PHE A 121 -6.16 -16.12 4.05
CA PHE A 121 -6.99 -15.06 3.48
C PHE A 121 -7.58 -15.47 2.14
N LYS A 122 -8.81 -15.92 2.13
CA LYS A 122 -9.52 -16.31 0.91
C LYS A 122 -10.04 -15.10 0.13
N HIS A 123 -10.46 -14.08 0.86
CA HIS A 123 -11.05 -12.85 0.32
C HIS A 123 -10.41 -11.62 0.96
N ALA A 124 -10.53 -10.48 0.30
CA ALA A 124 -10.08 -9.20 0.85
C ALA A 124 -10.74 -8.86 2.20
N SER A 125 -11.97 -9.34 2.44
CA SER A 125 -12.66 -9.18 3.71
C SER A 125 -11.95 -9.90 4.88
N ASP A 126 -11.36 -11.07 4.62
CA ASP A 126 -10.60 -11.81 5.64
C ASP A 126 -9.33 -11.03 6.04
N LEU A 127 -8.64 -10.49 5.03
CA LEU A 127 -7.47 -9.66 5.25
C LEU A 127 -7.84 -8.35 5.98
N THR A 128 -8.95 -7.73 5.61
CA THR A 128 -9.45 -6.52 6.29
C THR A 128 -9.75 -6.78 7.77
N ALA A 129 -10.39 -7.91 8.08
CA ALA A 129 -10.67 -8.31 9.46
C ALA A 129 -9.37 -8.54 10.25
N PHE A 130 -8.39 -9.19 9.62
CA PHE A 130 -7.07 -9.41 10.22
C PHE A 130 -6.34 -8.09 10.51
N ILE A 131 -6.35 -7.14 9.57
CA ILE A 131 -5.73 -5.82 9.76
C ILE A 131 -6.37 -5.09 10.94
N LYS A 132 -7.68 -5.04 11.00
CA LYS A 132 -8.41 -4.38 12.09
C LYS A 132 -8.14 -5.00 13.44
N TRP A 133 -8.02 -6.32 13.49
CA TRP A 133 -7.68 -7.03 14.73
C TRP A 133 -6.22 -6.76 15.15
N LYS A 134 -5.28 -6.85 14.20
CA LYS A 134 -3.85 -6.73 14.47
C LYS A 134 -3.40 -5.29 14.70
N LYS A 135 -3.99 -4.35 13.95
CA LYS A 135 -3.64 -2.93 13.93
C LYS A 135 -4.90 -2.05 13.93
N PRO A 136 -5.59 -1.93 15.10
CA PRO A 136 -6.83 -1.15 15.18
C PRO A 136 -6.69 0.33 14.76
N SER A 137 -5.47 0.88 14.86
CA SER A 137 -5.16 2.26 14.51
C SER A 137 -5.04 2.50 12.99
N MET A 138 -4.92 1.44 12.20
CA MET A 138 -4.85 1.55 10.75
C MET A 138 -6.23 1.72 10.13
N ALA A 139 -6.35 2.70 9.24
CA ALA A 139 -7.53 2.84 8.39
C ALA A 139 -7.46 1.80 7.27
N THR A 140 -8.53 1.01 7.13
CA THR A 140 -8.63 0.02 6.07
C THR A 140 -9.81 0.32 5.16
N SER A 141 -9.57 0.30 3.86
CA SER A 141 -10.62 0.20 2.87
C SER A 141 -10.48 -1.14 2.12
N ARG A 142 -11.59 -1.68 1.65
CA ARG A 142 -11.60 -2.84 0.76
C ARG A 142 -12.17 -2.41 -0.59
N SER A 143 -11.56 -2.79 -1.68
CA SER A 143 -12.25 -2.71 -2.94
C SER A 143 -13.33 -3.81 -2.96
N GLY A 144 -14.54 -3.43 -3.26
CA GLY A 144 -15.62 -4.39 -3.45
C GLY A 144 -15.30 -5.32 -4.61
N ARG A 145 -15.17 -6.60 -4.30
CA ARG A 145 -14.94 -7.80 -5.12
C ARG A 145 -13.57 -8.01 -5.67
#